data_8fc879d6b1ebd9867d68534ec011e1f4
#
_entry.id   8fc879d6b1ebd9867d68534ec011e1f4
#
_cell.length_a   1.000
_cell.length_b   1.000
_cell.length_c   1.000
_cell.angle_alpha   90.00
_cell.angle_beta   90.00
_cell.angle_gamma   90.00
#
_symmetry.space_group_name_H-M   'P 1'
#
loop_
_entity.id
_entity.type
_entity.pdbx_description
1 polymer ?
#
loop_
_entity_poly.entity_id
_entity_poly.type
_entity_poly.pdbx_seq_one_letter_code
_entity_poly.pdbx_strand_id
1 'polypeptide(L)'
;MRVFVTGASGWIGTAVVDELVGAGHEVVGLARSDDAAATITAAGARVHRGALDDLDGLRSAASASDGVIHLAFKHDLAFTGDFQGAADADRSAVEAFADALAGTDRPLVIASGTLGVAPGRVATELDGHDDDPALAALGGGPRARGATAEFVLSLASRGVRSSVMRLPPTNHGDGDHGFVATLVAVARDKGVSGYIGDGSNRWPAVHRLDSARLFRLALEKAPAGSTLHAVADEGVPVRSIADVIGHHLSVPVVSISPDDAGEHFTWLAPFLALDAPASSTLTRELLNWQTVQPGLIDDLDEGHYFTD
;
A
#
# COMPACT_ATOMS: atom_id res chain seq x y z
N MET A 1 -20.70 -3.37 -10.90
CA MET A 1 -19.96 -4.64 -10.79
C MET A 1 -20.10 -5.17 -9.39
N ARG A 2 -20.05 -6.49 -9.21
CA ARG A 2 -19.84 -7.11 -7.89
C ARG A 2 -18.34 -7.32 -7.69
N VAL A 3 -17.76 -6.70 -6.66
CA VAL A 3 -16.31 -6.68 -6.43
C VAL A 3 -15.97 -7.40 -5.14
N PHE A 4 -15.10 -8.40 -5.20
CA PHE A 4 -14.56 -9.05 -4.02
C PHE A 4 -13.31 -8.30 -3.54
N VAL A 5 -13.31 -7.87 -2.26
CA VAL A 5 -12.21 -7.08 -1.68
C VAL A 5 -11.65 -7.82 -0.48
N THR A 6 -10.37 -8.19 -0.52
CA THR A 6 -9.65 -8.66 0.66
C THR A 6 -8.97 -7.47 1.36
N GLY A 7 -8.78 -7.56 2.69
CA GLY A 7 -8.28 -6.42 3.45
C GLY A 7 -9.28 -5.25 3.53
N ALA A 8 -10.57 -5.51 3.27
CA ALA A 8 -11.64 -4.52 3.19
C ALA A 8 -11.86 -3.70 4.48
N SER A 9 -11.49 -4.23 5.65
CA SER A 9 -11.56 -3.54 6.94
C SER A 9 -10.26 -2.84 7.35
N GLY A 10 -9.21 -2.92 6.52
CA GLY A 10 -7.92 -2.27 6.78
C GLY A 10 -7.93 -0.78 6.42
N TRP A 11 -6.81 -0.10 6.69
CA TRP A 11 -6.62 1.34 6.48
C TRP A 11 -7.00 1.81 5.07
N ILE A 12 -6.38 1.21 4.04
CA ILE A 12 -6.70 1.52 2.64
C ILE A 12 -8.01 0.86 2.24
N GLY A 13 -8.29 -0.34 2.76
CA GLY A 13 -9.46 -1.14 2.41
C GLY A 13 -10.78 -0.46 2.69
N THR A 14 -10.92 0.22 3.82
CA THR A 14 -12.16 0.97 4.15
C THR A 14 -12.39 2.09 3.15
N ALA A 15 -11.38 2.86 2.80
CA ALA A 15 -11.49 3.91 1.78
C ALA A 15 -11.82 3.34 0.38
N VAL A 16 -11.25 2.18 0.02
CA VAL A 16 -11.57 1.50 -1.25
C VAL A 16 -13.01 1.00 -1.25
N VAL A 17 -13.51 0.45 -0.14
CA VAL A 17 -14.90 0.00 -0.02
C VAL A 17 -15.86 1.18 -0.17
N ASP A 18 -15.60 2.30 0.54
CA ASP A 18 -16.41 3.51 0.46
C ASP A 18 -16.45 4.09 -0.96
N GLU A 19 -15.30 4.17 -1.63
CA GLU A 19 -15.18 4.64 -3.01
C GLU A 19 -15.96 3.76 -3.99
N LEU A 20 -15.86 2.43 -3.84
CA LEU A 20 -16.56 1.48 -4.71
C LEU A 20 -18.08 1.53 -4.50
N VAL A 21 -18.53 1.55 -3.24
CA VAL A 21 -19.96 1.66 -2.90
C VAL A 21 -20.51 3.00 -3.40
N GLY A 22 -19.78 4.11 -3.18
CA GLY A 22 -20.15 5.44 -3.67
C GLY A 22 -20.24 5.52 -5.20
N ALA A 23 -19.45 4.71 -5.92
CA ALA A 23 -19.51 4.57 -7.38
C ALA A 23 -20.59 3.59 -7.88
N GLY A 24 -21.40 3.00 -6.99
CA GLY A 24 -22.50 2.11 -7.33
C GLY A 24 -22.09 0.65 -7.58
N HIS A 25 -20.90 0.23 -7.11
CA HIS A 25 -20.52 -1.18 -7.13
C HIS A 25 -21.12 -1.93 -5.93
N GLU A 26 -21.44 -3.21 -6.12
CA GLU A 26 -21.73 -4.14 -5.02
C GLU A 26 -20.40 -4.68 -4.48
N VAL A 27 -20.08 -4.42 -3.22
CA VAL A 27 -18.83 -4.88 -2.60
C VAL A 27 -19.08 -6.07 -1.68
N VAL A 28 -18.20 -7.09 -1.78
CA VAL A 28 -18.13 -8.24 -0.88
C VAL A 28 -16.75 -8.22 -0.23
N GLY A 29 -16.67 -7.89 1.05
CA GLY A 29 -15.42 -7.79 1.80
C GLY A 29 -15.08 -9.08 2.56
N LEU A 30 -13.82 -9.52 2.50
CA LEU A 30 -13.31 -10.64 3.29
C LEU A 30 -13.13 -10.20 4.75
N ALA A 31 -13.73 -10.94 5.70
CA ALA A 31 -13.63 -10.68 7.13
C ALA A 31 -13.19 -11.94 7.91
N ARG A 32 -12.06 -11.83 8.65
CA ARG A 32 -11.54 -12.89 9.53
C ARG A 32 -12.06 -12.80 10.97
N SER A 33 -12.65 -11.67 11.38
CA SER A 33 -13.15 -11.42 12.73
C SER A 33 -14.52 -10.73 12.70
N ASP A 34 -15.18 -10.65 13.85
CA ASP A 34 -16.47 -9.96 14.00
C ASP A 34 -16.30 -8.44 13.84
N ASP A 35 -15.20 -7.86 14.35
CA ASP A 35 -14.92 -6.44 14.20
C ASP A 35 -14.69 -6.07 12.72
N ALA A 36 -13.93 -6.90 11.98
CA ALA A 36 -13.75 -6.72 10.55
C ALA A 36 -15.09 -6.78 9.80
N ALA A 37 -15.97 -7.71 10.18
CA ALA A 37 -17.30 -7.83 9.58
C ALA A 37 -18.19 -6.64 9.91
N ALA A 38 -18.15 -6.13 11.13
CA ALA A 38 -18.88 -4.93 11.54
C ALA A 38 -18.42 -3.71 10.73
N THR A 39 -17.11 -3.51 10.60
CA THR A 39 -16.52 -2.44 9.79
C THR A 39 -16.99 -2.49 8.32
N ILE A 40 -16.92 -3.67 7.69
CA ILE A 40 -17.34 -3.88 6.29
C ILE A 40 -18.84 -3.61 6.13
N THR A 41 -19.65 -4.07 7.08
CA THR A 41 -21.11 -3.85 7.06
C THR A 41 -21.45 -2.38 7.23
N ALA A 42 -20.76 -1.67 8.12
CA ALA A 42 -20.96 -0.24 8.34
C ALA A 42 -20.66 0.60 7.09
N ALA A 43 -19.68 0.17 6.28
CA ALA A 43 -19.35 0.77 4.97
C ALA A 43 -20.35 0.39 3.85
N GLY A 44 -21.44 -0.31 4.15
CA GLY A 44 -22.48 -0.68 3.17
C GLY A 44 -22.13 -1.90 2.29
N ALA A 45 -21.06 -2.62 2.62
CA ALA A 45 -20.64 -3.80 1.88
C ALA A 45 -21.16 -5.11 2.50
N ARG A 46 -21.23 -6.16 1.70
CA ARG A 46 -21.54 -7.51 2.19
C ARG A 46 -20.29 -8.17 2.74
N VAL A 47 -20.46 -9.08 3.68
CA VAL A 47 -19.38 -9.82 4.34
C VAL A 47 -19.25 -11.22 3.76
N HIS A 48 -18.04 -11.60 3.34
CA HIS A 48 -17.60 -12.98 3.16
C HIS A 48 -16.72 -13.37 4.35
N ARG A 49 -17.17 -14.37 5.14
CA ARG A 49 -16.39 -14.88 6.27
C ARG A 49 -15.31 -15.82 5.80
N GLY A 50 -14.08 -15.58 6.19
CA GLY A 50 -12.91 -16.38 5.82
C GLY A 50 -11.60 -15.66 6.13
N ALA A 51 -10.50 -16.34 5.86
CA ALA A 51 -9.14 -15.84 6.01
C ALA A 51 -8.35 -16.04 4.71
N LEU A 52 -7.14 -15.46 4.61
CA LEU A 52 -6.27 -15.63 3.43
C LEU A 52 -5.82 -17.10 3.22
N ASP A 53 -5.89 -17.93 4.26
CA ASP A 53 -5.53 -19.35 4.19
C ASP A 53 -6.70 -20.24 3.70
N ASP A 54 -7.91 -19.71 3.63
CA ASP A 54 -9.08 -20.39 3.08
C ASP A 54 -9.12 -20.23 1.55
N LEU A 55 -8.23 -20.95 0.86
CA LEU A 55 -8.06 -20.81 -0.58
C LEU A 55 -9.32 -21.21 -1.38
N ASP A 56 -10.11 -22.15 -0.87
CA ASP A 56 -11.35 -22.57 -1.53
C ASP A 56 -12.45 -21.50 -1.37
N GLY A 57 -12.55 -20.91 -0.18
CA GLY A 57 -13.40 -19.74 0.06
C GLY A 57 -13.03 -18.56 -0.82
N LEU A 58 -11.73 -18.26 -0.98
CA LEU A 58 -11.23 -17.20 -1.86
C LEU A 58 -11.59 -17.48 -3.34
N ARG A 59 -11.37 -18.71 -3.84
CA ARG A 59 -11.77 -19.09 -5.21
C ARG A 59 -13.27 -18.93 -5.43
N SER A 60 -14.07 -19.40 -4.47
CA SER A 60 -15.54 -19.30 -4.56
C SER A 60 -15.99 -17.84 -4.62
N ALA A 61 -15.47 -16.98 -3.74
CA ALA A 61 -15.81 -15.56 -3.70
C ALA A 61 -15.37 -14.82 -4.98
N ALA A 62 -14.16 -15.09 -5.49
CA ALA A 62 -13.66 -14.52 -6.74
C ALA A 62 -14.49 -14.97 -7.95
N SER A 63 -14.83 -16.28 -8.03
CA SER A 63 -15.67 -16.83 -9.10
C SER A 63 -17.07 -16.20 -9.16
N ALA A 64 -17.63 -15.86 -7.99
CA ALA A 64 -18.95 -15.24 -7.84
C ALA A 64 -18.93 -13.71 -8.03
N SER A 65 -17.78 -13.10 -8.35
CA SER A 65 -17.60 -11.66 -8.47
C SER A 65 -17.17 -11.24 -9.88
N ASP A 66 -17.46 -10.00 -10.27
CA ASP A 66 -17.06 -9.44 -11.57
C ASP A 66 -15.61 -8.95 -11.57
N GLY A 67 -14.98 -8.86 -10.40
CA GLY A 67 -13.58 -8.47 -10.23
C GLY A 67 -13.09 -8.62 -8.80
N VAL A 68 -11.77 -8.58 -8.62
CA VAL A 68 -11.11 -8.74 -7.31
C VAL A 68 -10.14 -7.59 -7.06
N ILE A 69 -10.20 -7.00 -5.86
CA ILE A 69 -9.15 -6.12 -5.32
C ILE A 69 -8.53 -6.82 -4.10
N HIS A 70 -7.22 -7.09 -4.19
CA HIS A 70 -6.49 -7.79 -3.14
C HIS A 70 -5.58 -6.82 -2.39
N LEU A 71 -6.01 -6.42 -1.18
CA LEU A 71 -5.30 -5.50 -0.29
C LEU A 71 -4.78 -6.19 0.97
N ALA A 72 -5.26 -7.39 1.28
CA ALA A 72 -4.85 -8.09 2.49
C ALA A 72 -3.41 -8.56 2.40
N PHE A 73 -2.66 -8.34 3.48
CA PHE A 73 -1.34 -8.89 3.69
C PHE A 73 -1.19 -9.25 5.17
N LYS A 74 -0.46 -10.32 5.50
CA LYS A 74 -0.27 -10.76 6.90
C LYS A 74 0.82 -9.93 7.58
N HIS A 75 0.53 -8.65 7.85
CA HIS A 75 1.48 -7.74 8.50
C HIS A 75 1.89 -8.20 9.90
N ASP A 76 1.01 -8.89 10.62
CA ASP A 76 1.29 -9.52 11.90
C ASP A 76 2.47 -10.51 11.80
N LEU A 77 2.51 -11.37 10.79
CA LEU A 77 3.65 -12.25 10.53
C LEU A 77 4.87 -11.48 10.06
N ALA A 78 4.71 -10.55 9.12
CA ALA A 78 5.82 -9.78 8.56
C ALA A 78 6.59 -8.98 9.63
N PHE A 79 5.88 -8.31 10.54
CA PHE A 79 6.50 -7.51 11.60
C PHE A 79 7.02 -8.34 12.79
N THR A 80 6.63 -9.61 12.91
CA THR A 80 7.23 -10.55 13.90
C THR A 80 8.43 -11.33 13.35
N GLY A 81 8.87 -11.00 12.13
CA GLY A 81 10.09 -11.55 11.52
C GLY A 81 9.86 -12.65 10.48
N ASP A 82 8.62 -13.11 10.26
CA ASP A 82 8.26 -14.09 9.23
C ASP A 82 7.68 -13.40 7.99
N PHE A 83 8.49 -12.54 7.36
CA PHE A 83 8.07 -11.87 6.13
C PHE A 83 7.91 -12.87 4.97
N GLN A 84 8.69 -13.96 4.95
CA GLN A 84 8.57 -14.99 3.91
C GLN A 84 7.22 -15.70 4.02
N GLY A 85 6.81 -16.13 5.22
CA GLY A 85 5.50 -16.77 5.43
C GLY A 85 4.32 -15.85 5.08
N ALA A 86 4.46 -14.54 5.34
CA ALA A 86 3.47 -13.55 4.90
C ALA A 86 3.40 -13.44 3.36
N ALA A 87 4.55 -13.44 2.67
CA ALA A 87 4.62 -13.39 1.22
C ALA A 87 4.11 -14.69 0.56
N ASP A 88 4.38 -15.85 1.15
CA ASP A 88 3.88 -17.15 0.67
C ASP A 88 2.34 -17.25 0.78
N ALA A 89 1.77 -16.73 1.86
CA ALA A 89 0.32 -16.66 2.01
C ALA A 89 -0.33 -15.70 1.00
N ASP A 90 0.28 -14.53 0.75
CA ASP A 90 -0.11 -13.58 -0.28
C ASP A 90 -0.08 -14.25 -1.67
N ARG A 91 1.01 -14.95 -2.00
CA ARG A 91 1.17 -15.67 -3.26
C ARG A 91 0.10 -16.73 -3.46
N SER A 92 -0.18 -17.54 -2.44
CA SER A 92 -1.20 -18.60 -2.50
C SER A 92 -2.60 -18.03 -2.73
N ALA A 93 -2.94 -16.91 -2.08
CA ALA A 93 -4.21 -16.22 -2.29
C ALA A 93 -4.32 -15.70 -3.74
N VAL A 94 -3.25 -15.09 -4.27
CA VAL A 94 -3.20 -14.59 -5.65
C VAL A 94 -3.36 -15.74 -6.66
N GLU A 95 -2.74 -16.90 -6.42
CA GLU A 95 -2.91 -18.09 -7.28
C GLU A 95 -4.37 -18.59 -7.27
N ALA A 96 -5.03 -18.57 -6.10
CA ALA A 96 -6.45 -18.92 -6.01
C ALA A 96 -7.34 -17.95 -6.83
N PHE A 97 -7.04 -16.65 -6.84
CA PHE A 97 -7.74 -15.67 -7.68
C PHE A 97 -7.43 -15.87 -9.17
N ALA A 98 -6.16 -16.14 -9.50
CA ALA A 98 -5.74 -16.40 -10.87
C ALA A 98 -6.50 -17.59 -11.49
N ASP A 99 -6.65 -18.67 -10.73
CA ASP A 99 -7.41 -19.85 -11.18
C ASP A 99 -8.91 -19.56 -11.37
N ALA A 100 -9.50 -18.75 -10.46
CA ALA A 100 -10.91 -18.39 -10.53
C ALA A 100 -11.24 -17.44 -11.72
N LEU A 101 -10.26 -16.62 -12.14
CA LEU A 101 -10.45 -15.57 -13.13
C LEU A 101 -9.88 -15.91 -14.52
N ALA A 102 -9.13 -17.00 -14.66
CA ALA A 102 -8.50 -17.38 -15.92
C ALA A 102 -9.49 -17.45 -17.09
N GLY A 103 -9.16 -16.83 -18.22
CA GLY A 103 -9.97 -16.80 -19.45
C GLY A 103 -11.26 -15.98 -19.37
N THR A 104 -11.45 -15.17 -18.32
CA THR A 104 -12.71 -14.44 -18.11
C THR A 104 -12.64 -12.95 -18.44
N ASP A 105 -11.44 -12.41 -18.68
CA ASP A 105 -11.17 -10.97 -18.84
C ASP A 105 -11.63 -10.10 -17.64
N ARG A 106 -11.90 -10.72 -16.50
CA ARG A 106 -12.27 -10.00 -15.28
C ARG A 106 -11.04 -9.40 -14.62
N PRO A 107 -11.18 -8.20 -13.95
CA PRO A 107 -10.07 -7.52 -13.32
C PRO A 107 -9.60 -8.22 -12.04
N LEU A 108 -8.27 -8.24 -11.88
CA LEU A 108 -7.58 -8.54 -10.63
C LEU A 108 -6.59 -7.40 -10.35
N VAL A 109 -6.84 -6.61 -9.31
CA VAL A 109 -5.94 -5.55 -8.86
C VAL A 109 -5.31 -5.95 -7.53
N ILE A 110 -3.98 -6.02 -7.46
CA ILE A 110 -3.29 -6.31 -6.19
C ILE A 110 -2.53 -5.08 -5.68
N ALA A 111 -2.41 -4.96 -4.35
CA ALA A 111 -1.53 -4.00 -3.72
C ALA A 111 -0.08 -4.51 -3.68
N SER A 112 0.87 -3.63 -3.98
CA SER A 112 2.31 -3.82 -3.82
C SER A 112 2.92 -2.53 -3.25
N GLY A 113 4.24 -2.35 -3.26
CA GLY A 113 4.91 -1.16 -2.75
C GLY A 113 5.87 -0.54 -3.74
N THR A 114 6.18 0.76 -3.53
CA THR A 114 7.21 1.50 -4.29
C THR A 114 8.59 1.42 -3.65
N LEU A 115 8.68 1.10 -2.34
CA LEU A 115 9.97 1.04 -1.65
C LEU A 115 10.88 -0.03 -2.26
N GLY A 116 12.10 0.38 -2.56
CA GLY A 116 13.14 -0.49 -3.11
C GLY A 116 13.02 -0.77 -4.61
N VAL A 117 12.03 -0.19 -5.32
CA VAL A 117 11.88 -0.37 -6.77
C VAL A 117 13.05 0.23 -7.55
N ALA A 118 13.50 1.43 -7.18
CA ALA A 118 14.65 2.09 -7.81
C ALA A 118 15.37 3.00 -6.81
N PRO A 119 16.15 2.45 -5.86
CA PRO A 119 16.80 3.21 -4.80
C PRO A 119 17.68 4.34 -5.34
N GLY A 120 17.57 5.53 -4.74
CA GLY A 120 18.40 6.70 -5.08
C GLY A 120 17.99 7.45 -6.35
N ARG A 121 17.00 6.99 -7.10
CA ARG A 121 16.44 7.69 -8.27
C ARG A 121 14.91 7.62 -8.27
N VAL A 122 14.27 8.49 -9.05
CA VAL A 122 12.81 8.43 -9.21
C VAL A 122 12.44 7.12 -9.90
N ALA A 123 11.67 6.27 -9.18
CA ALA A 123 11.09 5.07 -9.75
C ALA A 123 9.93 5.41 -10.68
N THR A 124 9.80 4.70 -11.79
CA THR A 124 8.67 4.77 -12.70
C THR A 124 7.91 3.44 -12.72
N GLU A 125 6.76 3.41 -13.36
CA GLU A 125 5.98 2.18 -13.54
C GLU A 125 6.70 1.11 -14.39
N LEU A 126 7.77 1.49 -15.08
CA LEU A 126 8.60 0.59 -15.89
C LEU A 126 9.74 -0.06 -15.11
N ASP A 127 9.97 0.35 -13.87
CA ASP A 127 11.02 -0.17 -13.00
C ASP A 127 10.54 -1.35 -12.14
N GLY A 128 11.52 -2.06 -11.52
CA GLY A 128 11.24 -3.10 -10.50
C GLY A 128 10.84 -4.44 -11.07
N HIS A 129 11.44 -4.83 -12.19
CA HIS A 129 11.37 -6.17 -12.76
C HIS A 129 12.41 -7.12 -12.13
N ASP A 130 12.23 -8.42 -12.27
CA ASP A 130 13.00 -9.49 -11.58
C ASP A 130 14.53 -9.36 -11.67
N ASP A 131 15.05 -8.70 -12.69
CA ASP A 131 16.49 -8.53 -12.92
C ASP A 131 17.09 -7.29 -12.22
N ASP A 132 16.29 -6.54 -11.43
CA ASP A 132 16.80 -5.34 -10.75
C ASP A 132 17.69 -5.73 -9.55
N PRO A 133 19.02 -5.39 -9.59
CA PRO A 133 19.94 -5.71 -8.48
C PRO A 133 19.50 -5.08 -7.13
N ALA A 134 18.72 -3.99 -7.15
CA ALA A 134 18.21 -3.35 -5.95
C ALA A 134 17.22 -4.25 -5.21
N LEU A 135 16.37 -4.98 -5.93
CA LEU A 135 15.45 -5.96 -5.32
C LEU A 135 16.22 -7.13 -4.69
N ALA A 136 17.32 -7.56 -5.31
CA ALA A 136 18.15 -8.62 -4.77
C ALA A 136 18.79 -8.24 -3.42
N ALA A 137 19.09 -6.95 -3.20
CA ALA A 137 19.68 -6.44 -1.96
C ALA A 137 18.70 -6.37 -0.79
N LEU A 138 17.37 -6.36 -1.03
CA LEU A 138 16.36 -6.23 0.01
C LEU A 138 16.07 -7.53 0.81
N GLY A 139 16.71 -8.65 0.43
CA GLY A 139 16.49 -9.94 1.08
C GLY A 139 15.23 -10.69 0.63
N GLY A 140 14.98 -11.86 1.22
CA GLY A 140 13.97 -12.81 0.74
C GLY A 140 12.52 -12.30 0.68
N GLY A 141 12.07 -11.59 1.69
CA GLY A 141 10.67 -11.20 1.81
C GLY A 141 10.19 -10.15 0.80
N PRO A 142 10.84 -8.99 0.67
CA PRO A 142 10.53 -8.00 -0.37
C PRO A 142 10.66 -8.55 -1.78
N ARG A 143 11.66 -9.43 -2.02
CA ARG A 143 11.84 -10.13 -3.29
C ARG A 143 10.68 -11.08 -3.59
N ALA A 144 10.17 -11.81 -2.59
CA ALA A 144 9.02 -12.70 -2.76
C ALA A 144 7.74 -11.92 -3.14
N ARG A 145 7.53 -10.72 -2.58
CA ARG A 145 6.43 -9.83 -3.02
C ARG A 145 6.63 -9.32 -4.45
N GLY A 146 7.86 -9.01 -4.84
CA GLY A 146 8.19 -8.67 -6.23
C GLY A 146 7.81 -9.81 -7.18
N ALA A 147 8.20 -11.05 -6.87
CA ALA A 147 7.86 -12.23 -7.65
C ALA A 147 6.32 -12.48 -7.74
N THR A 148 5.56 -12.17 -6.68
CA THR A 148 4.09 -12.20 -6.75
C THR A 148 3.56 -11.14 -7.70
N ALA A 149 4.09 -9.92 -7.69
CA ALA A 149 3.71 -8.87 -8.61
C ALA A 149 3.98 -9.26 -10.08
N GLU A 150 5.16 -9.79 -10.40
CA GLU A 150 5.49 -10.29 -11.73
C GLU A 150 4.54 -11.43 -12.19
N PHE A 151 4.22 -12.35 -11.29
CA PHE A 151 3.22 -13.38 -11.58
C PHE A 151 1.86 -12.78 -11.95
N VAL A 152 1.40 -11.76 -11.21
CA VAL A 152 0.13 -11.09 -11.52
C VAL A 152 0.17 -10.43 -12.89
N LEU A 153 1.25 -9.74 -13.24
CA LEU A 153 1.41 -9.13 -14.57
C LEU A 153 1.36 -10.20 -15.68
N SER A 154 1.95 -11.39 -15.46
CA SER A 154 1.92 -12.49 -16.42
C SER A 154 0.53 -13.08 -16.66
N LEU A 155 -0.43 -12.88 -15.75
CA LEU A 155 -1.81 -13.36 -15.88
C LEU A 155 -2.58 -12.73 -17.06
N ALA A 156 -2.07 -11.62 -17.60
CA ALA A 156 -2.57 -11.07 -18.87
C ALA A 156 -2.58 -12.12 -19.99
N SER A 157 -1.55 -12.97 -20.08
CA SER A 157 -1.45 -14.07 -21.04
C SER A 157 -2.47 -15.20 -20.79
N ARG A 158 -3.03 -15.26 -19.57
CA ARG A 158 -4.07 -16.21 -19.16
C ARG A 158 -5.49 -15.64 -19.25
N GLY A 159 -5.67 -14.49 -19.90
CA GLY A 159 -6.97 -13.84 -20.06
C GLY A 159 -7.56 -13.31 -18.75
N VAL A 160 -6.71 -12.81 -17.85
CA VAL A 160 -7.08 -12.04 -16.66
C VAL A 160 -6.69 -10.57 -16.89
N ARG A 161 -7.56 -9.63 -16.65
CA ARG A 161 -7.25 -8.21 -16.71
C ARG A 161 -6.55 -7.77 -15.41
N SER A 162 -5.33 -8.28 -15.27
CA SER A 162 -4.51 -8.12 -14.06
C SER A 162 -3.78 -6.79 -14.01
N SER A 163 -3.63 -6.21 -12.81
CA SER A 163 -2.78 -5.05 -12.57
C SER A 163 -2.18 -5.06 -11.17
N VAL A 164 -1.01 -4.43 -11.05
CA VAL A 164 -0.28 -4.25 -9.78
C VAL A 164 -0.30 -2.78 -9.42
N MET A 165 -0.89 -2.46 -8.27
CA MET A 165 -0.92 -1.12 -7.67
C MET A 165 0.21 -0.97 -6.66
N ARG A 166 1.23 -0.20 -6.99
CA ARG A 166 2.33 0.11 -6.08
C ARG A 166 1.98 1.35 -5.24
N LEU A 167 1.93 1.14 -3.94
CA LEU A 167 1.63 2.14 -2.93
C LEU A 167 2.93 2.70 -2.33
N PRO A 168 3.02 4.00 -2.06
CA PRO A 168 4.14 4.57 -1.33
C PRO A 168 4.11 4.16 0.16
N PRO A 169 5.22 4.31 0.90
CA PRO A 169 5.24 4.05 2.34
C PRO A 169 4.29 4.97 3.11
N THR A 170 4.04 6.16 2.58
CA THR A 170 3.17 7.17 3.18
C THR A 170 1.84 7.25 2.45
N ASN A 171 0.93 6.31 2.75
CA ASN A 171 -0.49 6.49 2.50
C ASN A 171 -1.08 7.21 3.71
N HIS A 172 -1.24 8.53 3.62
CA HIS A 172 -1.59 9.39 4.73
C HIS A 172 -3.07 9.80 4.76
N GLY A 173 -3.50 10.44 5.83
CA GLY A 173 -4.86 10.92 6.05
C GLY A 173 -5.32 10.75 7.49
N ASP A 174 -6.46 11.33 7.84
CA ASP A 174 -7.01 11.23 9.20
C ASP A 174 -7.25 9.76 9.63
N GLY A 175 -6.77 9.42 10.84
CA GLY A 175 -6.81 8.07 11.41
C GLY A 175 -5.69 7.15 10.91
N ASP A 176 -4.64 7.66 10.25
CA ASP A 176 -3.45 6.89 9.86
C ASP A 176 -2.77 6.24 11.09
N HIS A 177 -2.37 4.99 10.94
CA HIS A 177 -1.61 4.22 11.94
C HIS A 177 -0.34 3.58 11.32
N GLY A 178 0.08 4.09 10.16
CA GLY A 178 1.26 3.62 9.42
C GLY A 178 2.55 4.32 9.79
N PHE A 179 3.36 4.58 8.78
CA PHE A 179 4.73 5.08 8.95
C PHE A 179 4.78 6.49 9.53
N VAL A 180 3.91 7.41 9.06
CA VAL A 180 3.86 8.79 9.56
C VAL A 180 3.40 8.82 11.02
N ALA A 181 2.32 8.12 11.34
CA ALA A 181 1.86 8.00 12.73
C ALA A 181 2.93 7.38 13.65
N THR A 182 3.72 6.41 13.14
CA THR A 182 4.85 5.84 13.89
C THR A 182 5.93 6.88 14.15
N LEU A 183 6.28 7.73 13.17
CA LEU A 183 7.24 8.82 13.36
C LEU A 183 6.76 9.82 14.42
N VAL A 184 5.48 10.16 14.40
CA VAL A 184 4.88 11.03 15.45
C VAL A 184 4.96 10.38 16.82
N ALA A 185 4.64 9.08 16.94
CA ALA A 185 4.71 8.34 18.20
C ALA A 185 6.15 8.26 18.73
N VAL A 186 7.14 8.00 17.86
CA VAL A 186 8.57 8.01 18.23
C VAL A 186 8.99 9.40 18.72
N ALA A 187 8.59 10.46 18.03
CA ALA A 187 8.94 11.82 18.44
C ALA A 187 8.34 12.20 19.80
N ARG A 188 7.11 11.77 20.10
CA ARG A 188 6.49 11.94 21.43
C ARG A 188 7.26 11.17 22.51
N ASP A 189 7.58 9.91 22.27
CA ASP A 189 8.28 9.06 23.24
C ASP A 189 9.72 9.55 23.54
N LYS A 190 10.45 9.92 22.50
CA LYS A 190 11.84 10.35 22.61
C LYS A 190 12.01 11.84 22.97
N GLY A 191 10.95 12.66 22.86
CA GLY A 191 11.02 14.11 23.08
C GLY A 191 11.84 14.85 22.01
N VAL A 192 12.08 14.22 20.87
CA VAL A 192 12.76 14.81 19.70
C VAL A 192 12.18 14.25 18.41
N SER A 193 12.03 15.09 17.38
CA SER A 193 11.68 14.66 16.03
C SER A 193 12.95 14.39 15.24
N GLY A 194 13.20 13.12 14.91
CA GLY A 194 14.44 12.67 14.29
C GLY A 194 14.34 12.47 12.79
N TYR A 195 15.46 12.66 12.09
CA TYR A 195 15.72 12.20 10.73
C TYR A 195 17.14 11.61 10.64
N ILE A 196 17.41 10.70 9.68
CA ILE A 196 18.73 10.06 9.56
C ILE A 196 19.67 10.93 8.72
N GLY A 197 20.90 11.13 9.15
CA GLY A 197 21.93 11.85 8.41
C GLY A 197 21.56 13.32 8.16
N ASP A 198 21.50 13.75 6.89
CA ASP A 198 21.08 15.11 6.52
C ASP A 198 19.56 15.21 6.26
N GLY A 199 18.84 14.08 6.23
CA GLY A 199 17.41 13.99 6.01
C GLY A 199 16.97 14.36 4.60
N SER A 200 17.89 14.39 3.62
CA SER A 200 17.59 14.71 2.21
C SER A 200 16.97 13.54 1.45
N ASN A 201 17.04 12.32 1.98
CA ASN A 201 16.37 11.17 1.41
C ASN A 201 14.86 11.36 1.37
N ARG A 202 14.23 10.84 0.32
CA ARG A 202 12.87 11.19 -0.06
C ARG A 202 11.94 9.99 0.01
N TRP A 203 10.73 10.25 0.47
CA TRP A 203 9.64 9.29 0.43
C TRP A 203 8.50 9.79 -0.46
N PRO A 204 7.98 8.99 -1.37
CA PRO A 204 6.78 9.32 -2.13
C PRO A 204 5.56 9.20 -1.21
N ALA A 205 4.52 9.97 -1.50
CA ALA A 205 3.31 9.98 -0.69
C ALA A 205 2.03 10.04 -1.51
N VAL A 206 0.92 9.62 -0.90
CA VAL A 206 -0.42 9.79 -1.44
C VAL A 206 -1.45 9.78 -0.31
N HIS A 207 -2.44 10.62 -0.41
CA HIS A 207 -3.59 10.54 0.50
C HIS A 207 -4.42 9.28 0.22
N ARG A 208 -4.91 8.59 1.29
CA ARG A 208 -5.61 7.30 1.17
C ARG A 208 -6.84 7.33 0.27
N LEU A 209 -7.56 8.48 0.22
CA LEU A 209 -8.74 8.64 -0.63
C LEU A 209 -8.38 8.72 -2.12
N ASP A 210 -7.24 9.34 -2.47
CA ASP A 210 -6.75 9.34 -3.84
C ASP A 210 -6.25 7.94 -4.26
N SER A 211 -5.64 7.18 -3.33
CA SER A 211 -5.34 5.75 -3.55
C SER A 211 -6.60 4.94 -3.82
N ALA A 212 -7.64 5.11 -3.01
CA ALA A 212 -8.91 4.41 -3.16
C ALA A 212 -9.55 4.68 -4.54
N ARG A 213 -9.57 5.94 -4.96
CA ARG A 213 -10.03 6.34 -6.29
C ARG A 213 -9.23 5.67 -7.40
N LEU A 214 -7.90 5.56 -7.24
CA LEU A 214 -7.06 4.89 -8.23
C LEU A 214 -7.33 3.38 -8.28
N PHE A 215 -7.57 2.71 -7.15
CA PHE A 215 -8.00 1.30 -7.13
C PHE A 215 -9.29 1.08 -7.92
N ARG A 216 -10.29 1.97 -7.76
CA ARG A 216 -11.51 1.91 -8.56
C ARG A 216 -11.24 2.10 -10.05
N LEU A 217 -10.46 3.11 -10.43
CA LEU A 217 -10.10 3.34 -11.84
C LEU A 217 -9.33 2.17 -12.44
N ALA A 218 -8.43 1.55 -11.67
CA ALA A 218 -7.70 0.35 -12.10
C ALA A 218 -8.66 -0.82 -12.34
N LEU A 219 -9.56 -1.08 -11.41
CA LEU A 219 -10.59 -2.11 -11.54
C LEU A 219 -11.44 -1.92 -12.80
N GLU A 220 -11.87 -0.69 -13.08
CA GLU A 220 -12.76 -0.35 -14.18
C GLU A 220 -12.05 -0.33 -15.54
N LYS A 221 -10.79 0.16 -15.61
CA LYS A 221 -10.21 0.65 -16.88
C LYS A 221 -8.79 0.18 -17.15
N ALA A 222 -8.00 -0.30 -16.15
CA ALA A 222 -6.61 -0.64 -16.42
C ALA A 222 -6.50 -1.78 -17.44
N PRO A 223 -5.66 -1.66 -18.46
CA PRO A 223 -5.33 -2.77 -19.35
C PRO A 223 -4.70 -3.94 -18.60
N ALA A 224 -4.83 -5.14 -19.14
CA ALA A 224 -4.18 -6.32 -18.58
C ALA A 224 -2.65 -6.16 -18.57
N GLY A 225 -2.01 -6.55 -17.45
CA GLY A 225 -0.55 -6.46 -17.28
C GLY A 225 -0.05 -5.06 -16.90
N SER A 226 -0.92 -4.18 -16.38
CA SER A 226 -0.52 -2.82 -15.99
C SER A 226 0.17 -2.80 -14.63
N THR A 227 1.31 -2.09 -14.54
CA THR A 227 1.89 -1.60 -13.28
C THR A 227 1.43 -0.15 -13.08
N LEU A 228 0.92 0.17 -11.90
CA LEU A 228 0.36 1.48 -11.55
C LEU A 228 1.02 1.99 -10.27
N HIS A 229 1.32 3.28 -10.21
CA HIS A 229 1.86 3.93 -9.03
C HIS A 229 0.81 4.88 -8.41
N ALA A 230 0.39 4.60 -7.18
CA ALA A 230 -0.48 5.50 -6.41
C ALA A 230 0.38 6.56 -5.69
N VAL A 231 0.91 7.50 -6.45
CA VAL A 231 1.82 8.54 -5.94
C VAL A 231 1.29 9.91 -6.29
N ALA A 232 1.08 10.76 -5.27
CA ALA A 232 0.73 12.17 -5.39
C ALA A 232 1.98 13.04 -5.31
N ASP A 233 2.75 12.89 -4.24
CA ASP A 233 4.02 13.56 -4.00
C ASP A 233 5.16 12.61 -4.40
N GLU A 234 5.95 12.97 -5.40
CA GLU A 234 7.00 12.09 -5.95
C GLU A 234 8.12 11.79 -4.96
N GLY A 235 8.38 12.73 -4.03
CA GLY A 235 9.46 12.55 -3.07
C GLY A 235 9.53 13.68 -2.05
N VAL A 236 8.95 13.46 -0.88
CA VAL A 236 9.02 14.40 0.25
C VAL A 236 10.30 14.11 1.04
N PRO A 237 11.18 15.10 1.28
CA PRO A 237 12.35 14.92 2.13
C PRO A 237 11.93 14.49 3.54
N VAL A 238 12.57 13.45 4.09
CA VAL A 238 12.24 12.95 5.44
C VAL A 238 12.45 14.05 6.50
N ARG A 239 13.44 14.93 6.30
CA ARG A 239 13.63 16.09 7.16
C ARG A 239 12.41 17.01 7.19
N SER A 240 11.75 17.25 6.05
CA SER A 240 10.54 18.09 6.02
C SER A 240 9.39 17.48 6.81
N ILE A 241 9.25 16.15 6.81
CA ILE A 241 8.29 15.44 7.67
C ILE A 241 8.65 15.66 9.15
N ALA A 242 9.93 15.48 9.49
CA ALA A 242 10.42 15.70 10.86
C ALA A 242 10.24 17.15 11.33
N ASP A 243 10.43 18.15 10.45
CA ASP A 243 10.25 19.57 10.76
C ASP A 243 8.79 19.85 11.15
N VAL A 244 7.80 19.34 10.43
CA VAL A 244 6.38 19.50 10.77
C VAL A 244 6.03 18.80 12.08
N ILE A 245 6.50 17.57 12.28
CA ILE A 245 6.28 16.81 13.52
C ILE A 245 6.88 17.57 14.73
N GLY A 246 8.11 18.06 14.59
CA GLY A 246 8.79 18.82 15.65
C GLY A 246 8.06 20.11 16.00
N HIS A 247 7.52 20.81 14.99
CA HIS A 247 6.72 22.01 15.18
C HIS A 247 5.46 21.74 16.01
N HIS A 248 4.63 20.78 15.58
CA HIS A 248 3.37 20.48 16.26
C HIS A 248 3.54 19.90 17.67
N LEU A 249 4.56 19.06 17.87
CA LEU A 249 4.86 18.50 19.20
C LEU A 249 5.65 19.45 20.08
N SER A 250 6.14 20.60 19.57
CA SER A 250 7.02 21.54 20.27
C SER A 250 8.29 20.87 20.81
N VAL A 251 8.89 19.97 20.02
CA VAL A 251 10.12 19.25 20.34
C VAL A 251 11.24 19.61 19.34
N PRO A 252 12.54 19.49 19.75
CA PRO A 252 13.65 19.74 18.84
C PRO A 252 13.64 18.79 17.63
N VAL A 253 14.02 19.31 16.46
CA VAL A 253 14.26 18.51 15.25
C VAL A 253 15.76 18.22 15.17
N VAL A 254 16.14 16.92 15.14
CA VAL A 254 17.53 16.50 15.27
C VAL A 254 17.94 15.48 14.21
N SER A 255 19.20 15.58 13.78
CA SER A 255 19.84 14.54 12.98
C SER A 255 20.24 13.37 13.87
N ILE A 256 19.80 12.18 13.50
CA ILE A 256 20.19 10.91 14.13
C ILE A 256 21.28 10.28 13.25
N SER A 257 22.37 9.82 13.89
CA SER A 257 23.42 9.14 13.14
C SER A 257 22.89 7.81 12.56
N PRO A 258 23.42 7.32 11.42
CA PRO A 258 23.05 6.00 10.91
C PRO A 258 23.28 4.86 11.92
N ASP A 259 24.29 4.98 12.78
CA ASP A 259 24.62 3.98 13.81
C ASP A 259 23.57 3.95 14.94
N ASP A 260 22.98 5.10 15.28
CA ASP A 260 21.96 5.24 16.34
C ASP A 260 20.52 5.04 15.81
N ALA A 261 20.34 5.01 14.48
CA ALA A 261 19.02 4.96 13.86
C ALA A 261 18.19 3.74 14.31
N GLY A 262 18.83 2.58 14.48
CA GLY A 262 18.18 1.36 14.93
C GLY A 262 17.60 1.46 16.33
N GLU A 263 18.30 2.13 17.27
CA GLU A 263 17.82 2.38 18.63
C GLU A 263 16.72 3.45 18.66
N HIS A 264 16.85 4.47 17.81
CA HIS A 264 15.92 5.60 17.80
C HIS A 264 14.58 5.23 17.13
N PHE A 265 14.62 4.68 15.90
CA PHE A 265 13.45 4.42 15.07
C PHE A 265 12.97 2.96 15.11
N THR A 266 13.69 2.08 15.80
CA THR A 266 13.38 0.66 15.93
C THR A 266 13.21 -0.03 14.55
N TRP A 267 12.09 -0.71 14.32
CA TRP A 267 11.80 -1.42 13.07
C TRP A 267 11.68 -0.49 11.83
N LEU A 268 11.42 0.80 12.05
CA LEU A 268 11.26 1.77 10.95
C LEU A 268 12.61 2.22 10.36
N ALA A 269 13.72 2.11 11.12
CA ALA A 269 15.03 2.60 10.71
C ALA A 269 15.48 2.16 9.29
N PRO A 270 15.42 0.88 8.90
CA PRO A 270 15.87 0.46 7.58
C PRO A 270 15.03 1.04 6.44
N PHE A 271 13.74 1.32 6.67
CA PHE A 271 12.88 1.97 5.69
C PHE A 271 13.15 3.46 5.62
N LEU A 272 13.35 4.09 6.80
CA LEU A 272 13.60 5.53 6.91
C LEU A 272 14.93 5.94 6.28
N ALA A 273 15.89 5.05 6.18
CA ALA A 273 17.17 5.28 5.52
C ALA A 273 17.12 5.30 3.99
N LEU A 274 16.01 4.83 3.38
CA LEU A 274 15.91 4.71 1.93
C LEU A 274 15.56 6.04 1.26
N ASP A 275 16.29 6.42 0.21
CA ASP A 275 15.87 7.42 -0.78
C ASP A 275 15.11 6.69 -1.89
N ALA A 276 13.79 6.83 -1.92
CA ALA A 276 12.91 6.03 -2.77
C ALA A 276 11.81 6.87 -3.45
N PRO A 277 12.14 8.00 -4.10
CA PRO A 277 11.14 8.78 -4.80
C PRO A 277 10.53 8.00 -5.96
N ALA A 278 9.26 8.24 -6.27
CA ALA A 278 8.54 7.54 -7.32
C ALA A 278 7.60 8.48 -8.06
N SER A 279 7.52 8.32 -9.38
CA SER A 279 6.58 9.06 -10.25
C SER A 279 5.32 8.23 -10.50
N SER A 280 4.22 8.91 -10.77
CA SER A 280 2.95 8.32 -11.26
C SER A 280 2.55 8.85 -12.64
N THR A 281 3.49 9.39 -13.40
CA THR A 281 3.20 10.05 -14.69
C THR A 281 2.48 9.10 -15.65
N LEU A 282 2.98 7.88 -15.84
CA LEU A 282 2.34 6.91 -16.75
C LEU A 282 0.96 6.45 -16.22
N THR A 283 0.81 6.28 -14.91
CA THR A 283 -0.48 5.96 -14.28
C THR A 283 -1.52 7.06 -14.53
N ARG A 284 -1.12 8.34 -14.35
CA ARG A 284 -1.98 9.50 -14.58
C ARG A 284 -2.43 9.60 -16.04
N GLU A 285 -1.51 9.40 -16.98
CA GLU A 285 -1.80 9.38 -18.42
C GLU A 285 -2.73 8.22 -18.79
N LEU A 286 -2.44 7.01 -18.31
CA LEU A 286 -3.18 5.80 -18.65
C LEU A 286 -4.64 5.83 -18.17
N LEU A 287 -4.87 6.29 -16.92
CA LEU A 287 -6.17 6.22 -16.26
C LEU A 287 -6.87 7.58 -16.13
N ASN A 288 -6.26 8.65 -16.61
CA ASN A 288 -6.72 10.03 -16.37
C ASN A 288 -6.95 10.27 -14.85
N TRP A 289 -6.03 9.75 -14.03
CA TRP A 289 -6.12 9.89 -12.58
C TRP A 289 -5.52 11.23 -12.15
N GLN A 290 -6.25 11.94 -11.30
CA GLN A 290 -5.83 13.21 -10.71
C GLN A 290 -5.97 13.12 -9.20
N THR A 291 -4.97 13.59 -8.47
CA THR A 291 -5.03 13.76 -7.02
C THR A 291 -5.83 15.01 -6.69
N VAL A 292 -6.70 14.92 -5.70
CA VAL A 292 -7.60 16.00 -5.27
C VAL A 292 -7.53 16.24 -3.77
N GLN A 293 -6.81 15.40 -3.05
CA GLN A 293 -6.58 15.52 -1.62
C GLN A 293 -5.28 16.28 -1.34
N PRO A 294 -5.08 16.81 -0.12
CA PRO A 294 -3.84 17.49 0.25
C PRO A 294 -2.61 16.58 0.07
N GLY A 295 -1.45 17.19 -0.20
CA GLY A 295 -0.16 16.53 -0.15
C GLY A 295 0.24 16.19 1.29
N LEU A 296 1.28 15.33 1.45
CA LEU A 296 1.68 14.83 2.78
C LEU A 296 1.97 15.94 3.79
N ILE A 297 2.71 16.96 3.40
CA ILE A 297 3.10 18.04 4.31
C ILE A 297 1.88 18.86 4.74
N ASP A 298 1.01 19.20 3.80
CA ASP A 298 -0.19 19.97 4.08
C ASP A 298 -1.16 19.18 4.99
N ASP A 299 -1.37 17.88 4.69
CA ASP A 299 -2.21 16.98 5.49
C ASP A 299 -1.67 16.78 6.92
N LEU A 300 -0.36 16.64 7.06
CA LEU A 300 0.29 16.52 8.36
C LEU A 300 0.16 17.83 9.15
N ASP A 301 0.23 18.98 8.50
CA ASP A 301 0.11 20.31 9.11
C ASP A 301 -1.34 20.66 9.52
N GLU A 302 -2.36 19.94 8.99
CA GLU A 302 -3.75 20.02 9.49
C GLU A 302 -3.90 19.60 10.96
N GLY A 303 -2.95 18.84 11.51
CA GLY A 303 -2.81 18.60 12.93
C GLY A 303 -3.53 17.37 13.48
N HIS A 304 -4.31 16.62 12.68
CA HIS A 304 -5.04 15.45 13.16
C HIS A 304 -4.13 14.29 13.66
N TYR A 305 -2.86 14.23 13.24
CA TYR A 305 -1.86 13.30 13.76
C TYR A 305 -1.42 13.61 15.21
N PHE A 306 -1.72 14.80 15.73
CA PHE A 306 -1.20 15.31 17.00
C PHE A 306 -2.27 15.44 18.09
N THR A 307 -3.50 15.14 17.77
CA THR A 307 -4.59 15.05 18.76
C THR A 307 -4.45 13.79 19.59
N ASP A 308 -4.69 13.92 20.94
CA ASP A 308 -4.63 12.80 21.89
C ASP A 308 -5.82 11.84 21.73
#